data_b403073b96b8efe83e1ba6d3ebebf0a7
#
_entry.id   b403073b96b8efe83e1ba6d3ebebf0a7
#
_cell.length_a   1.000
_cell.length_b   1.000
_cell.length_c   1.000
_cell.angle_alpha   90.00
_cell.angle_beta   90.00
_cell.angle_gamma   90.00
#
_symmetry.space_group_name_H-M   'P 1'
#
loop_
_entity.id
_entity.type
_entity.pdbx_description
1 polymer ?
#
loop_
_entity_poly.entity_id
_entity_poly.type
_entity_poly.pdbx_seq_one_letter_code
_entity_poly.pdbx_strand_id
1 'polypeptide(L)'
;MPISSDVKLGKMVTISHPDLVNLYGCSIGAETKIGPFVEIQRNVIIGNRCKISSHSFVCEGVTMEDEVFVGHGVIFINDRYPRATANGKLQTQENWEVKPTRVKRGASIGSGALIMCDVTIGENALIGAGAVVTHDVPDHSVVVGAPARMVRNTRR
;
A
#
# COMPACT_ATOMS: atom_id res chain seq x y z
N MET A 1 -13.70 -5.26 15.84
CA MET A 1 -14.07 -6.18 14.74
C MET A 1 -12.92 -6.17 13.73
N PRO A 2 -12.45 -7.33 13.32
CA PRO A 2 -11.34 -7.41 12.33
C PRO A 2 -11.69 -6.75 11.00
N ILE A 3 -12.96 -6.82 10.60
CA ILE A 3 -13.48 -6.13 9.42
C ILE A 3 -14.63 -5.24 9.87
N SER A 4 -14.42 -3.95 9.81
CA SER A 4 -15.42 -2.97 10.22
C SER A 4 -16.60 -2.94 9.23
N SER A 5 -17.77 -2.57 9.73
CA SER A 5 -19.01 -2.54 8.92
C SER A 5 -19.00 -1.49 7.80
N ASP A 6 -18.08 -0.54 7.85
CA ASP A 6 -17.90 0.52 6.83
C ASP A 6 -16.97 0.12 5.67
N VAL A 7 -16.40 -1.08 5.70
CA VAL A 7 -15.58 -1.62 4.62
C VAL A 7 -16.45 -1.99 3.41
N LYS A 8 -16.07 -1.51 2.24
CA LYS A 8 -16.76 -1.83 0.97
C LYS A 8 -16.00 -2.90 0.22
N LEU A 9 -16.61 -4.08 0.09
CA LEU A 9 -16.04 -5.20 -0.63
C LEU A 9 -16.73 -5.40 -1.98
N GLY A 10 -15.96 -5.47 -3.04
CA GLY A 10 -16.44 -5.86 -4.37
C GLY A 10 -16.82 -7.33 -4.43
N LYS A 11 -17.33 -7.77 -5.58
CA LYS A 11 -17.72 -9.16 -5.79
C LYS A 11 -16.49 -10.08 -5.74
N MET A 12 -16.64 -11.26 -5.16
CA MET A 12 -15.61 -12.31 -5.12
C MET A 12 -14.30 -11.91 -4.45
N VAL A 13 -14.31 -10.91 -3.55
CA VAL A 13 -13.15 -10.61 -2.70
C VAL A 13 -12.91 -11.80 -1.77
N THR A 14 -11.67 -12.24 -1.68
CA THR A 14 -11.25 -13.34 -0.81
C THR A 14 -10.35 -12.81 0.31
N ILE A 15 -10.78 -13.00 1.55
CA ILE A 15 -9.96 -12.72 2.73
C ILE A 15 -9.68 -14.07 3.38
N SER A 16 -8.43 -14.55 3.28
CA SER A 16 -8.11 -15.95 3.65
C SER A 16 -8.31 -16.25 5.14
N HIS A 17 -8.12 -15.28 5.99
CA HIS A 17 -8.30 -15.38 7.43
C HIS A 17 -8.96 -14.11 7.95
N PRO A 18 -10.29 -14.00 7.86
CA PRO A 18 -11.00 -12.76 8.19
C PRO A 18 -10.85 -12.33 9.65
N ASP A 19 -10.57 -13.26 10.55
CA ASP A 19 -10.34 -12.95 11.97
C ASP A 19 -8.91 -12.42 12.27
N LEU A 20 -8.01 -12.49 11.28
CA LEU A 20 -6.60 -12.11 11.42
C LEU A 20 -6.23 -10.88 10.59
N VAL A 21 -7.20 -10.05 10.22
CA VAL A 21 -6.98 -8.81 9.50
C VAL A 21 -7.52 -7.62 10.29
N ASN A 22 -7.10 -6.42 9.93
CA ASN A 22 -7.67 -5.18 10.47
C ASN A 22 -8.04 -4.24 9.32
N LEU A 23 -9.30 -4.30 8.89
CA LEU A 23 -9.82 -3.52 7.77
C LEU A 23 -10.89 -2.55 8.25
N TYR A 24 -10.76 -1.27 7.94
CA TYR A 24 -11.76 -0.25 8.31
C TYR A 24 -11.79 0.91 7.32
N GLY A 25 -12.98 1.38 6.99
CA GLY A 25 -13.24 2.56 6.16
C GLY A 25 -12.64 2.52 4.76
N CYS A 26 -12.25 1.36 4.26
CA CYS A 26 -11.60 1.18 2.97
C CYS A 26 -12.54 0.60 1.92
N SER A 27 -12.12 0.69 0.65
CA SER A 27 -12.82 0.06 -0.47
C SER A 27 -11.88 -0.91 -1.19
N ILE A 28 -12.34 -2.14 -1.42
CA ILE A 28 -11.57 -3.21 -2.05
C ILE A 28 -12.35 -3.72 -3.26
N GLY A 29 -11.74 -3.63 -4.43
CA GLY A 29 -12.32 -4.01 -5.71
C GLY A 29 -12.52 -5.51 -5.87
N ALA A 30 -13.29 -5.88 -6.90
CA ALA A 30 -13.69 -7.25 -7.16
C ALA A 30 -12.50 -8.20 -7.39
N GLU A 31 -12.65 -9.45 -7.00
CA GLU A 31 -11.69 -10.55 -7.19
C GLU A 31 -10.32 -10.32 -6.52
N THR A 32 -10.21 -9.33 -5.64
CA THR A 32 -8.99 -9.03 -4.89
C THR A 32 -8.83 -10.03 -3.74
N LYS A 33 -7.58 -10.41 -3.48
CA LYS A 33 -7.21 -11.35 -2.41
C LYS A 33 -6.42 -10.65 -1.33
N ILE A 34 -6.84 -10.84 -0.06
CA ILE A 34 -6.18 -10.29 1.12
C ILE A 34 -5.67 -11.43 1.99
N GLY A 35 -4.38 -11.42 2.29
CA GLY A 35 -3.72 -12.38 3.18
C GLY A 35 -3.96 -12.07 4.67
N PRO A 36 -3.53 -12.96 5.56
CA PRO A 36 -3.63 -12.75 7.00
C PRO A 36 -2.69 -11.65 7.49
N PHE A 37 -3.00 -11.08 8.64
CA PHE A 37 -2.22 -10.04 9.31
C PHE A 37 -2.02 -8.77 8.46
N VAL A 38 -2.95 -8.51 7.56
CA VAL A 38 -3.00 -7.27 6.76
C VAL A 38 -3.82 -6.23 7.51
N GLU A 39 -3.29 -5.01 7.57
CA GLU A 39 -4.06 -3.83 7.98
C GLU A 39 -4.27 -2.91 6.79
N ILE A 40 -5.52 -2.50 6.57
CA ILE A 40 -5.90 -1.50 5.57
C ILE A 40 -6.76 -0.45 6.25
N GLN A 41 -6.25 0.77 6.26
CA GLN A 41 -6.88 1.90 6.95
C GLN A 41 -7.99 2.55 6.12
N ARG A 42 -8.73 3.44 6.79
CA ARG A 42 -9.79 4.23 6.17
C ARG A 42 -9.29 5.01 4.95
N ASN A 43 -10.22 5.28 4.05
CA ASN A 43 -9.97 6.05 2.82
C ASN A 43 -8.96 5.43 1.85
N VAL A 44 -8.50 4.20 2.10
CA VAL A 44 -7.73 3.43 1.13
C VAL A 44 -8.66 2.90 0.05
N ILE A 45 -8.20 2.99 -1.19
CA ILE A 45 -8.90 2.44 -2.36
C ILE A 45 -8.00 1.40 -3.01
N ILE A 46 -8.48 0.17 -3.11
CA ILE A 46 -7.81 -0.92 -3.81
C ILE A 46 -8.68 -1.35 -4.98
N GLY A 47 -8.08 -1.41 -6.17
CA GLY A 47 -8.75 -1.81 -7.40
C GLY A 47 -9.11 -3.28 -7.46
N ASN A 48 -9.47 -3.72 -8.65
CA ASN A 48 -9.89 -5.10 -8.91
C ASN A 48 -8.70 -6.02 -9.14
N ARG A 49 -8.86 -7.31 -8.83
CA ARG A 49 -7.86 -8.36 -9.09
C ARG A 49 -6.48 -8.05 -8.53
N CYS A 50 -6.43 -7.34 -7.41
CA CYS A 50 -5.21 -7.11 -6.66
C CYS A 50 -4.90 -8.31 -5.75
N LYS A 51 -3.64 -8.41 -5.32
CA LYS A 51 -3.22 -9.40 -4.33
C LYS A 51 -2.38 -8.71 -3.27
N ILE A 52 -2.91 -8.66 -2.05
CA ILE A 52 -2.23 -8.08 -0.89
C ILE A 52 -1.78 -9.24 0.02
N SER A 53 -0.47 -9.45 0.08
CA SER A 53 0.11 -10.56 0.84
C SER A 53 0.19 -10.26 2.33
N SER A 54 0.43 -11.30 3.13
CA SER A 54 0.40 -11.24 4.59
C SER A 54 1.35 -10.18 5.19
N HIS A 55 0.97 -9.66 6.36
CA HIS A 55 1.76 -8.71 7.14
C HIS A 55 2.00 -7.37 6.45
N SER A 56 1.21 -7.01 5.45
CA SER A 56 1.30 -5.71 4.80
C SER A 56 0.46 -4.67 5.51
N PHE A 57 0.98 -3.45 5.56
CA PHE A 57 0.32 -2.29 6.15
C PHE A 57 0.03 -1.26 5.05
N VAL A 58 -1.24 -0.96 4.84
CA VAL A 58 -1.70 0.01 3.84
C VAL A 58 -2.39 1.15 4.57
N CYS A 59 -1.67 2.26 4.71
CA CYS A 59 -2.15 3.41 5.47
C CYS A 59 -3.11 4.30 4.66
N GLU A 60 -3.84 5.14 5.37
CA GLU A 60 -4.68 6.17 4.77
C GLU A 60 -3.92 7.00 3.72
N GLY A 61 -4.57 7.32 2.61
CA GLY A 61 -3.99 8.07 1.50
C GLY A 61 -3.48 7.21 0.34
N VAL A 62 -3.45 5.89 0.49
CA VAL A 62 -3.03 4.98 -0.58
C VAL A 62 -4.19 4.68 -1.52
N THR A 63 -3.93 4.83 -2.82
CA THR A 63 -4.81 4.37 -3.90
C THR A 63 -4.06 3.40 -4.80
N MET A 64 -4.60 2.22 -4.98
CA MET A 64 -4.08 1.20 -5.90
C MET A 64 -5.08 0.99 -7.04
N GLU A 65 -4.58 1.02 -8.26
CA GLU A 65 -5.35 0.66 -9.43
C GLU A 65 -5.50 -0.87 -9.52
N ASP A 66 -6.06 -1.38 -10.62
CA ASP A 66 -6.29 -2.80 -10.82
C ASP A 66 -4.99 -3.60 -10.96
N GLU A 67 -5.06 -4.89 -10.65
CA GLU A 67 -4.00 -5.86 -10.93
C GLU A 67 -2.66 -5.59 -10.23
N VAL A 68 -2.70 -4.90 -9.10
CA VAL A 68 -1.51 -4.61 -8.30
C VAL A 68 -1.18 -5.81 -7.41
N PHE A 69 0.10 -6.19 -7.41
CA PHE A 69 0.65 -7.18 -6.49
C PHE A 69 1.41 -6.49 -5.36
N VAL A 70 1.07 -6.81 -4.11
CA VAL A 70 1.77 -6.38 -2.91
C VAL A 70 2.32 -7.61 -2.19
N GLY A 71 3.63 -7.69 -2.09
CA GLY A 71 4.36 -8.76 -1.42
C GLY A 71 4.13 -8.77 0.10
N HIS A 72 4.74 -9.73 0.78
CA HIS A 72 4.62 -9.88 2.23
C HIS A 72 5.36 -8.76 2.96
N GLY A 73 4.77 -8.23 4.04
CA GLY A 73 5.42 -7.25 4.89
C GLY A 73 5.76 -5.93 4.20
N VAL A 74 5.01 -5.55 3.18
CA VAL A 74 5.13 -4.23 2.55
C VAL A 74 4.50 -3.18 3.45
N ILE A 75 5.18 -2.05 3.64
CA ILE A 75 4.71 -0.96 4.51
C ILE A 75 4.61 0.32 3.69
N PHE A 76 3.41 0.90 3.66
CA PHE A 76 3.18 2.23 3.14
C PHE A 76 3.25 3.26 4.27
N ILE A 77 3.79 4.42 3.98
CA ILE A 77 4.00 5.52 4.92
C ILE A 77 3.24 6.74 4.41
N ASN A 78 2.51 7.44 5.27
CA ASN A 78 1.69 8.60 4.90
C ASN A 78 2.05 9.90 5.64
N ASP A 79 3.06 9.85 6.50
CA ASP A 79 3.61 11.02 7.17
C ASP A 79 5.12 11.08 6.92
N ARG A 80 5.57 12.13 6.24
CA ARG A 80 6.99 12.30 5.87
C ARG A 80 7.87 12.63 7.09
N TYR A 81 7.31 13.32 8.07
CA TYR A 81 8.02 13.81 9.25
C TYR A 81 7.27 13.46 10.53
N PRO A 82 7.12 12.17 10.84
CA PRO A 82 6.30 11.74 11.96
C PRO A 82 6.83 12.24 13.30
N ARG A 83 5.92 12.66 14.15
CA ARG A 83 6.20 13.05 15.53
C ARG A 83 5.14 12.45 16.45
N ALA A 84 5.56 12.04 17.64
CA ALA A 84 4.61 11.56 18.64
C ALA A 84 3.83 12.71 19.27
N THR A 85 4.45 13.87 19.40
CA THR A 85 3.88 15.00 20.14
C THR A 85 3.96 16.30 19.32
N ALA A 86 3.02 17.20 19.62
CA ALA A 86 3.04 18.61 19.24
C ALA A 86 2.79 19.44 20.50
N ASN A 87 3.64 20.43 20.77
CA ASN A 87 3.56 21.28 21.96
C ASN A 87 3.45 20.49 23.28
N GLY A 88 4.22 19.40 23.41
CA GLY A 88 4.27 18.55 24.61
C GLY A 88 3.06 17.63 24.83
N LYS A 89 2.12 17.56 23.89
CA LYS A 89 0.95 16.68 23.94
C LYS A 89 0.98 15.71 22.76
N LEU A 90 0.38 14.52 22.92
CA LEU A 90 0.22 13.59 21.80
C LEU A 90 -0.44 14.26 20.60
N GLN A 91 0.12 14.05 19.43
CA GLN A 91 -0.48 14.55 18.21
C GLN A 91 -1.87 13.95 17.97
N THR A 92 -2.76 14.78 17.45
CA THR A 92 -4.04 14.41 16.88
C THR A 92 -3.98 14.51 15.36
N GLN A 93 -5.03 14.11 14.68
CA GLN A 93 -5.11 14.22 13.22
C GLN A 93 -5.04 15.68 12.70
N GLU A 94 -5.29 16.64 13.54
CA GLU A 94 -5.20 18.06 13.18
C GLU A 94 -3.75 18.58 13.13
N ASN A 95 -2.80 17.82 13.68
CA ASN A 95 -1.41 18.23 13.79
C ASN A 95 -0.54 17.81 12.60
N TRP A 96 -1.06 17.02 11.68
CA TRP A 96 -0.32 16.54 10.51
C TRP A 96 -1.25 16.32 9.32
N GLU A 97 -0.69 16.18 8.14
CA GLU A 97 -1.41 16.01 6.90
C GLU A 97 -1.06 14.67 6.26
N VAL A 98 -2.09 13.93 5.88
CA VAL A 98 -1.93 12.69 5.12
C VAL A 98 -1.34 13.02 3.75
N LYS A 99 -0.21 12.42 3.42
CA LYS A 99 0.41 12.52 2.10
C LYS A 99 0.04 11.28 1.27
N PRO A 100 -0.51 11.48 0.06
CA PRO A 100 -1.03 10.39 -0.74
C PRO A 100 0.09 9.53 -1.37
N THR A 101 -0.25 8.32 -1.74
CA THR A 101 0.57 7.43 -2.57
C THR A 101 -0.32 6.76 -3.60
N ARG A 102 0.11 6.73 -4.84
CA ARG A 102 -0.61 6.07 -5.92
C ARG A 102 0.19 4.91 -6.49
N VAL A 103 -0.46 3.77 -6.63
CA VAL A 103 0.09 2.60 -7.30
C VAL A 103 -0.72 2.32 -8.55
N LYS A 104 -0.09 2.47 -9.70
CA LYS A 104 -0.75 2.30 -10.99
C LYS A 104 -0.93 0.82 -11.34
N ARG A 105 -1.79 0.59 -12.33
CA ARG A 105 -2.20 -0.73 -12.78
C ARG A 105 -1.01 -1.67 -13.05
N GLY A 106 -1.14 -2.90 -12.61
CA GLY A 106 -0.19 -3.97 -12.90
C GLY A 106 1.16 -3.86 -12.19
N ALA A 107 1.36 -2.85 -11.33
CA ALA A 107 2.59 -2.73 -10.56
C ALA A 107 2.76 -3.91 -9.58
N SER A 108 4.00 -4.33 -9.37
CA SER A 108 4.35 -5.39 -8.41
C SER A 108 5.33 -4.84 -7.39
N ILE A 109 4.99 -5.00 -6.11
CA ILE A 109 5.80 -4.53 -4.99
C ILE A 109 6.37 -5.75 -4.25
N GLY A 110 7.69 -5.89 -4.27
CA GLY A 110 8.39 -7.00 -3.63
C GLY A 110 8.27 -7.00 -2.11
N SER A 111 8.38 -8.18 -1.52
CA SER A 111 8.24 -8.38 -0.07
C SER A 111 9.22 -7.51 0.72
N GLY A 112 8.75 -6.96 1.84
CA GLY A 112 9.54 -6.14 2.73
C GLY A 112 9.89 -4.74 2.20
N ALA A 113 9.32 -4.32 1.08
CA ALA A 113 9.54 -2.96 0.58
C ALA A 113 8.87 -1.91 1.48
N LEU A 114 9.51 -0.76 1.61
CA LEU A 114 8.97 0.43 2.28
C LEU A 114 8.63 1.47 1.20
N ILE A 115 7.40 1.95 1.19
CA ILE A 115 6.93 2.93 0.21
C ILE A 115 6.66 4.24 0.94
N MET A 116 7.49 5.24 0.65
CA MET A 116 7.30 6.58 1.21
C MET A 116 6.07 7.25 0.59
N CYS A 117 5.58 8.26 1.28
CA CYS A 117 4.46 9.07 0.81
C CYS A 117 4.85 10.03 -0.32
N ASP A 118 3.85 10.62 -0.96
CA ASP A 118 4.01 11.53 -2.10
C ASP A 118 4.72 10.87 -3.29
N VAL A 119 4.56 9.57 -3.49
CA VAL A 119 5.13 8.87 -4.63
C VAL A 119 4.05 8.23 -5.49
N THR A 120 4.32 8.15 -6.77
CA THR A 120 3.55 7.36 -7.73
C THR A 120 4.40 6.20 -8.21
N ILE A 121 3.92 4.98 -8.02
CA ILE A 121 4.51 3.78 -8.61
C ILE A 121 3.87 3.56 -9.98
N GLY A 122 4.68 3.56 -11.02
CA GLY A 122 4.24 3.54 -12.39
C GLY A 122 3.58 2.23 -12.82
N GLU A 123 2.88 2.29 -13.94
CA GLU A 123 2.19 1.15 -14.53
C GLU A 123 3.17 0.02 -14.87
N ASN A 124 2.81 -1.20 -14.47
CA ASN A 124 3.65 -2.39 -14.66
C ASN A 124 5.10 -2.25 -14.13
N ALA A 125 5.33 -1.33 -13.21
CA ALA A 125 6.62 -1.23 -12.53
C ALA A 125 6.83 -2.41 -11.56
N LEU A 126 8.09 -2.72 -11.30
CA LEU A 126 8.48 -3.75 -10.34
C LEU A 126 9.41 -3.15 -9.28
N ILE A 127 8.97 -3.21 -8.03
CA ILE A 127 9.76 -2.82 -6.87
C ILE A 127 10.42 -4.07 -6.31
N GLY A 128 11.75 -4.06 -6.22
CA GLY A 128 12.50 -5.18 -5.66
C GLY A 128 12.19 -5.41 -4.17
N ALA A 129 12.33 -6.65 -3.72
CA ALA A 129 12.16 -7.00 -2.32
C ALA A 129 13.12 -6.17 -1.44
N GLY A 130 12.62 -5.69 -0.30
CA GLY A 130 13.39 -4.88 0.64
C GLY A 130 13.76 -3.47 0.16
N ALA A 131 13.26 -3.03 -0.99
CA ALA A 131 13.54 -1.69 -1.49
C ALA A 131 12.89 -0.60 -0.64
N VAL A 132 13.52 0.57 -0.56
CA VAL A 132 12.96 1.77 0.06
C VAL A 132 12.67 2.79 -1.04
N VAL A 133 11.40 2.90 -1.43
CA VAL A 133 10.95 3.81 -2.50
C VAL A 133 10.75 5.21 -1.92
N THR A 134 11.57 6.15 -2.35
CA THR A 134 11.57 7.54 -1.87
C THR A 134 11.14 8.56 -2.92
N HIS A 135 11.03 8.15 -4.18
CA HIS A 135 10.67 8.98 -5.33
C HIS A 135 9.74 8.22 -6.26
N ASP A 136 9.11 8.93 -7.18
CA ASP A 136 8.29 8.33 -8.22
C ASP A 136 9.05 7.27 -9.00
N VAL A 137 8.34 6.20 -9.32
CA VAL A 137 8.84 5.07 -10.10
C VAL A 137 8.22 5.14 -11.49
N PRO A 138 9.02 5.25 -12.55
CA PRO A 138 8.49 5.33 -13.91
C PRO A 138 7.71 4.07 -14.31
N ASP A 139 6.77 4.23 -15.25
CA ASP A 139 6.07 3.10 -15.85
C ASP A 139 7.08 2.10 -16.44
N HIS A 140 6.78 0.81 -16.33
CA HIS A 140 7.58 -0.28 -16.88
C HIS A 140 9.04 -0.32 -16.41
N SER A 141 9.34 0.18 -15.22
CA SER A 141 10.70 0.17 -14.67
C SER A 141 10.85 -0.84 -13.54
N VAL A 142 12.07 -1.32 -13.36
CA VAL A 142 12.48 -2.13 -12.21
C VAL A 142 13.36 -1.27 -11.32
N VAL A 143 12.98 -1.09 -10.06
CA VAL A 143 13.76 -0.37 -9.06
C VAL A 143 14.13 -1.30 -7.91
N VAL A 144 15.34 -1.15 -7.39
CA VAL A 144 15.84 -1.95 -6.26
C VAL A 144 16.68 -1.11 -5.31
N GLY A 145 16.83 -1.57 -4.10
CA GLY A 145 17.75 -1.01 -3.12
C GLY A 145 17.13 0.03 -2.18
N ALA A 146 17.97 0.57 -1.31
CA ALA A 146 17.63 1.58 -0.32
C ALA A 146 18.68 2.70 -0.33
N PRO A 147 18.38 3.89 -0.89
CA PRO A 147 17.14 4.24 -1.58
C PRO A 147 16.99 3.50 -2.92
N ALA A 148 15.77 3.22 -3.32
CA ALA A 148 15.49 2.49 -4.56
C ALA A 148 15.97 3.27 -5.80
N ARG A 149 16.60 2.56 -6.71
CA ARG A 149 17.10 3.12 -7.97
C ARG A 149 16.72 2.21 -9.13
N MET A 150 16.45 2.82 -10.28
CA MET A 150 16.12 2.09 -11.49
C MET A 150 17.32 1.29 -12.00
N VAL A 151 17.11 0.01 -12.30
CA VAL A 151 18.14 -0.89 -12.83
C VAL A 151 17.86 -1.33 -14.27
N ARG A 152 16.61 -1.40 -14.68
CA ARG A 152 16.19 -1.76 -16.04
C ARG A 152 14.71 -1.50 -16.27
N ASN A 153 14.22 -1.73 -17.48
CA ASN A 153 12.80 -1.80 -17.81
C ASN A 153 12.23 -3.20 -17.58
N THR A 154 10.92 -3.30 -17.33
CA THR A 154 10.20 -4.59 -17.24
C THR A 154 9.95 -5.22 -18.60
N ARG A 155 9.95 -4.44 -19.67
CA ARG A 155 9.84 -4.95 -21.04
C ARG A 155 11.13 -5.68 -21.40
N ARG A 156 10.97 -6.93 -21.79
CA ARG A 156 12.03 -7.75 -22.38
C ARG A 156 12.17 -7.43 -23.87
#